data_c401eb0a6caa8ff636c27b46d441550c
#
_entry.id   c401eb0a6caa8ff636c27b46d441550c
#
_cell.length_a   1.000
_cell.length_b   1.000
_cell.length_c   1.000
_cell.angle_alpha   90.00
_cell.angle_beta   90.00
_cell.angle_gamma   90.00
#
_symmetry.space_group_name_H-M   'P 1'
#
loop_
_entity.id
_entity.type
_entity.pdbx_description
1 polymer ?
#
loop_
_entity_poly.entity_id
_entity_poly.type
_entity_poly.pdbx_seq_one_letter_code
_entity_poly.pdbx_strand_id
1 'polypeptide(L)'
;RVFEKRMDAIKVTFAKNSYFKQYIISWARDIGYRAALTRQYGKTYTQPWFYSIAKRLVFDTLRGNLGLENCHTMIVSAAPITEETLRFFASFDMPIYDLLGQSEGTAPVCTCSKVNQRWKIGTVGLPMPGVEVQTDPLTEEIVYRGRITMMGYLKQPQETLSTLDADGWIHTGDQGKKDEDGFLKVTGRLKELIVTAGGENVSPVIIETKVMEFAPIFSCCVAVGDKRKFISLLICLRCETGADGESNHKLAHDVIVTLQGLGSTATTVEEAMTDAKVKAYIDEVIAKYNKVAISRAQEIRKWCVVPHEFSVGKGELTATMKLRRAVVHEHYAKEIDAMYC
;
A
#
# COMPACT_ATOMS: atom_id res chain seq x y z
N ARG A 1 4.03 3.88 3.52
CA ARG A 1 5.33 3.34 4.03
C ARG A 1 5.64 3.71 5.48
N VAL A 2 5.36 4.93 5.97
CA VAL A 2 5.64 5.29 7.37
C VAL A 2 4.86 4.40 8.34
N PHE A 3 3.57 4.21 8.12
CA PHE A 3 2.74 3.36 8.96
C PHE A 3 3.14 1.89 8.86
N GLU A 4 3.50 1.41 7.67
CA GLU A 4 3.98 0.03 7.45
C GLU A 4 5.28 -0.23 8.23
N LYS A 5 6.28 0.65 8.09
CA LYS A 5 7.51 0.57 8.90
C LYS A 5 7.25 0.60 10.42
N ARG A 6 6.30 1.43 10.86
CA ARG A 6 5.89 1.47 12.27
C ARG A 6 5.20 0.18 12.71
N MET A 7 4.30 -0.36 11.86
CA MET A 7 3.66 -1.66 12.12
C MET A 7 4.69 -2.76 12.32
N ASP A 8 5.69 -2.84 11.43
CA ASP A 8 6.74 -3.85 11.50
C ASP A 8 7.59 -3.71 12.78
N ALA A 9 8.00 -2.49 13.12
CA ALA A 9 8.73 -2.23 14.35
C ALA A 9 7.94 -2.63 15.61
N ILE A 10 6.62 -2.37 15.62
CA ILE A 10 5.73 -2.79 16.70
C ILE A 10 5.63 -4.32 16.77
N LYS A 11 5.45 -5.00 15.61
CA LYS A 11 5.41 -6.46 15.54
C LYS A 11 6.69 -7.09 16.11
N VAL A 12 7.87 -6.58 15.71
CA VAL A 12 9.17 -7.04 16.22
C VAL A 12 9.29 -6.83 17.73
N THR A 13 8.86 -5.68 18.24
CA THR A 13 8.86 -5.40 19.68
C THR A 13 7.94 -6.35 20.43
N PHE A 14 6.76 -6.65 19.90
CA PHE A 14 5.82 -7.56 20.53
C PHE A 14 6.33 -9.01 20.56
N ALA A 15 7.01 -9.44 19.51
CA ALA A 15 7.60 -10.78 19.44
C ALA A 15 8.64 -11.03 20.54
N LYS A 16 9.32 -9.98 21.03
CA LYS A 16 10.29 -10.07 22.13
C LYS A 16 9.67 -10.18 23.51
N ASN A 17 8.35 -9.98 23.67
CA ASN A 17 7.66 -10.08 24.95
C ASN A 17 7.48 -11.54 25.37
N SER A 18 7.26 -11.75 26.69
CA SER A 18 6.88 -13.07 27.21
C SER A 18 5.55 -13.55 26.62
N TYR A 19 5.33 -14.88 26.58
CA TYR A 19 4.10 -15.48 26.08
C TYR A 19 2.83 -14.89 26.69
N PHE A 20 2.86 -14.63 28.01
CA PHE A 20 1.73 -14.02 28.70
C PHE A 20 1.41 -12.61 28.19
N LYS A 21 2.43 -11.78 27.98
CA LYS A 21 2.22 -10.43 27.40
C LYS A 21 1.74 -10.50 25.96
N GLN A 22 2.27 -11.40 25.14
CA GLN A 22 1.79 -11.61 23.78
C GLN A 22 0.31 -12.02 23.75
N TYR A 23 -0.12 -12.90 24.66
CA TYR A 23 -1.51 -13.30 24.81
C TYR A 23 -2.41 -12.12 25.16
N ILE A 24 -2.03 -11.27 26.13
CA ILE A 24 -2.78 -10.06 26.50
C ILE A 24 -2.87 -9.08 25.31
N ILE A 25 -1.79 -8.88 24.58
CA ILE A 25 -1.78 -8.02 23.39
C ILE A 25 -2.73 -8.56 22.32
N SER A 26 -2.68 -9.86 22.03
CA SER A 26 -3.56 -10.50 21.06
C SER A 26 -5.03 -10.38 21.45
N TRP A 27 -5.37 -10.65 22.71
CA TRP A 27 -6.70 -10.47 23.26
C TRP A 27 -7.19 -9.03 23.15
N ALA A 28 -6.36 -8.06 23.51
CA ALA A 28 -6.73 -6.64 23.42
C ALA A 28 -6.96 -6.21 21.96
N ARG A 29 -6.11 -6.68 21.04
CA ARG A 29 -6.27 -6.41 19.59
C ARG A 29 -7.59 -6.92 19.04
N ASP A 30 -8.02 -8.12 19.43
CA ASP A 30 -9.32 -8.65 19.01
C ASP A 30 -10.48 -7.76 19.49
N ILE A 31 -10.43 -7.29 20.73
CA ILE A 31 -11.41 -6.36 21.28
C ILE A 31 -11.39 -5.02 20.50
N GLY A 32 -10.19 -4.45 20.28
CA GLY A 32 -10.02 -3.19 19.55
C GLY A 32 -10.52 -3.29 18.12
N TYR A 33 -10.23 -4.38 17.44
CA TYR A 33 -10.69 -4.60 16.06
C TYR A 33 -12.22 -4.74 15.99
N ARG A 34 -12.84 -5.49 16.90
CA ARG A 34 -14.31 -5.57 16.99
C ARG A 34 -14.94 -4.20 17.24
N ALA A 35 -14.36 -3.38 18.13
CA ALA A 35 -14.81 -2.01 18.33
C ALA A 35 -14.68 -1.16 17.07
N ALA A 36 -13.56 -1.28 16.34
CA ALA A 36 -13.34 -0.56 15.09
C ALA A 36 -14.34 -0.93 14.00
N LEU A 37 -14.68 -2.22 13.87
CA LEU A 37 -15.67 -2.69 12.90
C LEU A 37 -17.07 -2.08 13.15
N THR A 38 -17.46 -1.90 14.40
CA THR A 38 -18.77 -1.30 14.73
C THR A 38 -18.81 0.23 14.59
N ARG A 39 -17.63 0.87 14.42
CA ARG A 39 -17.53 2.31 14.15
C ARG A 39 -17.56 2.66 12.67
N GLN A 40 -17.54 1.68 11.78
CA GLN A 40 -17.63 1.91 10.34
C GLN A 40 -19.03 2.32 9.92
N TYR A 41 -19.15 2.89 8.72
CA TYR A 41 -20.41 3.32 8.13
C TYR A 41 -21.46 2.22 8.12
N GLY A 42 -22.70 2.60 8.40
CA GLY A 42 -23.85 1.69 8.40
C GLY A 42 -23.86 0.68 9.55
N LYS A 43 -22.96 0.77 10.52
CA LYS A 43 -22.93 -0.08 11.70
C LYS A 43 -23.40 0.68 12.95
N THR A 44 -24.04 -0.04 13.87
CA THR A 44 -24.34 0.51 15.19
C THR A 44 -23.13 0.35 16.07
N TYR A 45 -22.59 1.46 16.58
CA TYR A 45 -21.47 1.38 17.50
C TYR A 45 -21.87 0.60 18.76
N THR A 46 -21.13 -0.46 19.01
CA THR A 46 -21.25 -1.25 20.24
C THR A 46 -19.86 -1.39 20.85
N GLN A 47 -19.72 -0.92 22.08
CA GLN A 47 -18.47 -1.08 22.80
C GLN A 47 -18.34 -2.52 23.30
N PRO A 48 -17.31 -3.28 22.86
CA PRO A 48 -17.10 -4.64 23.31
C PRO A 48 -16.86 -4.70 24.83
N TRP A 49 -17.26 -5.80 25.44
CA TRP A 49 -16.94 -6.07 26.84
C TRP A 49 -15.40 -6.04 27.04
N PHE A 50 -14.96 -5.55 28.19
CA PHE A 50 -13.53 -5.39 28.55
C PHE A 50 -12.76 -4.35 27.70
N TYR A 51 -13.41 -3.60 26.82
CA TYR A 51 -12.75 -2.58 26.02
C TYR A 51 -11.97 -1.57 26.86
N SER A 52 -12.54 -1.08 27.97
CA SER A 52 -11.86 -0.12 28.86
C SER A 52 -10.60 -0.70 29.52
N ILE A 53 -10.61 -2.02 29.80
CA ILE A 53 -9.43 -2.73 30.34
C ILE A 53 -8.37 -2.88 29.25
N ALA A 54 -8.75 -3.32 28.04
CA ALA A 54 -7.84 -3.43 26.91
C ALA A 54 -7.23 -2.07 26.55
N LYS A 55 -8.03 -1.00 26.59
CA LYS A 55 -7.60 0.37 26.35
C LYS A 55 -6.50 0.77 27.34
N ARG A 56 -6.77 0.65 28.63
CA ARG A 56 -5.82 1.06 29.69
C ARG A 56 -4.53 0.23 29.69
N LEU A 57 -4.62 -1.07 29.49
CA LEU A 57 -3.47 -1.98 29.59
C LEU A 57 -2.60 -1.97 28.32
N VAL A 58 -3.21 -1.81 27.14
CA VAL A 58 -2.51 -1.99 25.86
C VAL A 58 -2.56 -0.75 24.99
N PHE A 59 -3.76 -0.21 24.68
CA PHE A 59 -3.88 0.84 23.68
C PHE A 59 -3.25 2.15 24.12
N ASP A 60 -3.52 2.62 25.34
CA ASP A 60 -2.96 3.87 25.87
C ASP A 60 -1.44 3.74 26.05
N THR A 61 -0.95 2.57 26.50
CA THR A 61 0.49 2.30 26.60
C THR A 61 1.18 2.34 25.25
N LEU A 62 0.61 1.68 24.23
CA LEU A 62 1.19 1.71 22.88
C LEU A 62 1.15 3.12 22.29
N ARG A 63 0.04 3.84 22.45
CA ARG A 63 -0.13 5.21 21.96
C ARG A 63 0.91 6.15 22.59
N GLY A 64 1.14 6.05 23.91
CA GLY A 64 2.18 6.81 24.61
C GLY A 64 3.59 6.48 24.11
N ASN A 65 3.91 5.18 23.92
CA ASN A 65 5.22 4.76 23.40
C ASN A 65 5.48 5.24 21.95
N LEU A 66 4.41 5.53 21.19
CA LEU A 66 4.51 6.10 19.85
C LEU A 66 4.50 7.63 19.84
N GLY A 67 4.32 8.30 21.00
CA GLY A 67 4.15 9.75 21.10
C GLY A 67 2.83 10.25 20.49
N LEU A 68 1.79 9.40 20.50
CA LEU A 68 0.49 9.67 19.87
C LEU A 68 -0.63 9.89 20.89
N GLU A 69 -0.33 10.08 22.16
CA GLU A 69 -1.31 10.29 23.23
C GLU A 69 -2.25 11.47 22.98
N ASN A 70 -1.74 12.54 22.37
CA ASN A 70 -2.52 13.72 21.97
C ASN A 70 -2.96 13.72 20.51
N CYS A 71 -2.74 12.62 19.77
CA CYS A 71 -3.15 12.49 18.39
C CYS A 71 -4.63 12.11 18.31
N HIS A 72 -5.47 13.00 17.79
CA HIS A 72 -6.91 12.77 17.68
C HIS A 72 -7.31 12.11 16.35
N THR A 73 -6.49 12.26 15.32
CA THR A 73 -6.81 11.76 13.97
C THR A 73 -5.52 11.41 13.23
N MET A 74 -5.45 10.22 12.69
CA MET A 74 -4.36 9.79 11.81
C MET A 74 -4.89 9.72 10.40
N ILE A 75 -4.18 10.36 9.48
CA ILE A 75 -4.58 10.47 8.07
C ILE A 75 -3.43 9.96 7.21
N VAL A 76 -3.78 9.27 6.14
CA VAL A 76 -2.84 8.89 5.08
C VAL A 76 -3.36 9.38 3.73
N SER A 77 -2.45 9.71 2.85
CA SER A 77 -2.73 10.15 1.48
C SER A 77 -1.52 9.93 0.58
N ALA A 78 -1.69 10.17 -0.69
CA ALA A 78 -0.66 10.22 -1.72
C ALA A 78 -0.05 8.89 -2.16
N ALA A 79 -0.18 7.81 -1.39
CA ALA A 79 0.27 6.47 -1.80
C ALA A 79 -0.67 5.42 -1.22
N PRO A 80 -0.89 4.31 -1.91
CA PRO A 80 -1.69 3.21 -1.41
C PRO A 80 -1.16 2.70 -0.06
N ILE A 81 -2.07 2.41 0.87
CA ILE A 81 -1.78 1.75 2.15
C ILE A 81 -2.46 0.38 2.15
N THR A 82 -1.78 -0.62 2.68
CA THR A 82 -2.34 -1.98 2.73
C THR A 82 -3.49 -2.07 3.73
N GLU A 83 -4.50 -2.87 3.42
CA GLU A 83 -5.60 -3.14 4.38
C GLU A 83 -5.07 -3.78 5.66
N GLU A 84 -4.01 -4.59 5.58
CA GLU A 84 -3.37 -5.16 6.77
C GLU A 84 -2.91 -4.07 7.73
N THR A 85 -2.23 -3.04 7.20
CA THR A 85 -1.76 -1.90 8.01
C THR A 85 -2.94 -1.15 8.63
N LEU A 86 -3.99 -0.88 7.85
CA LEU A 86 -5.20 -0.22 8.36
C LEU A 86 -5.86 -1.03 9.48
N ARG A 87 -6.01 -2.35 9.29
CA ARG A 87 -6.57 -3.28 10.27
C ARG A 87 -5.70 -3.39 11.52
N PHE A 88 -4.38 -3.42 11.34
CA PHE A 88 -3.43 -3.47 12.43
C PHE A 88 -3.60 -2.27 13.38
N PHE A 89 -3.54 -1.05 12.87
CA PHE A 89 -3.71 0.14 13.71
C PHE A 89 -5.13 0.26 14.27
N ALA A 90 -6.15 -0.07 13.50
CA ALA A 90 -7.52 -0.11 13.98
C ALA A 90 -7.70 -1.08 15.16
N SER A 91 -6.96 -2.20 15.18
CA SER A 91 -6.98 -3.17 16.28
C SER A 91 -6.41 -2.63 17.61
N PHE A 92 -5.70 -1.51 17.59
CA PHE A 92 -5.21 -0.80 18.76
C PHE A 92 -5.98 0.49 19.05
N ASP A 93 -7.21 0.62 18.54
CA ASP A 93 -8.02 1.84 18.64
C ASP A 93 -7.35 3.09 18.03
N MET A 94 -6.55 2.87 17.01
CA MET A 94 -5.85 3.91 16.24
C MET A 94 -6.22 3.82 14.77
N PRO A 95 -7.49 4.06 14.37
CA PRO A 95 -7.88 3.99 12.97
C PRO A 95 -7.15 5.05 12.15
N ILE A 96 -6.64 4.63 10.99
CA ILE A 96 -6.04 5.52 10.00
C ILE A 96 -7.11 5.80 8.95
N TYR A 97 -7.34 7.07 8.66
CA TYR A 97 -8.31 7.53 7.68
C TYR A 97 -7.60 7.85 6.37
N ASP A 98 -7.97 7.15 5.32
CA ASP A 98 -7.43 7.39 3.98
C ASP A 98 -8.21 8.50 3.28
N LEU A 99 -7.54 9.21 2.39
CA LEU A 99 -8.13 10.24 1.55
C LEU A 99 -7.53 10.25 0.14
N LEU A 100 -8.35 10.59 -0.83
CA LEU A 100 -7.95 10.90 -2.19
C LEU A 100 -7.88 12.42 -2.37
N GLY A 101 -6.78 12.89 -2.91
CA GLY A 101 -6.60 14.27 -3.31
C GLY A 101 -5.39 14.42 -4.22
N GLN A 102 -5.39 15.47 -5.02
CA GLN A 102 -4.29 15.81 -5.91
C GLN A 102 -4.14 17.35 -6.01
N SER A 103 -3.01 17.81 -6.53
CA SER A 103 -2.70 19.24 -6.61
C SER A 103 -3.74 20.02 -7.44
N GLU A 104 -4.27 19.39 -8.45
CA GLU A 104 -5.31 19.91 -9.34
C GLU A 104 -6.63 20.18 -8.60
N GLY A 105 -6.82 19.56 -7.45
CA GLY A 105 -8.00 19.70 -6.60
C GLY A 105 -7.79 20.58 -5.37
N THR A 106 -6.60 21.12 -5.12
CA THR A 106 -6.23 21.96 -3.96
C THR A 106 -6.57 21.41 -2.57
N ALA A 107 -7.52 20.48 -2.46
CA ALA A 107 -8.05 19.89 -1.23
C ALA A 107 -8.33 18.39 -1.43
N PRO A 108 -8.64 17.64 -0.37
CA PRO A 108 -9.15 16.29 -0.51
C PRO A 108 -10.42 16.26 -1.36
N VAL A 109 -10.47 15.35 -2.31
CA VAL A 109 -11.62 15.07 -3.16
C VAL A 109 -12.59 14.13 -2.43
N CYS A 110 -12.05 13.04 -1.88
CA CYS A 110 -12.75 12.11 -1.01
C CYS A 110 -11.98 11.94 0.29
N THR A 111 -12.68 11.69 1.39
CA THR A 111 -12.04 11.41 2.68
C THR A 111 -12.86 10.45 3.52
N CYS A 112 -12.15 9.56 4.22
CA CYS A 112 -12.68 8.89 5.39
C CYS A 112 -12.69 9.84 6.59
N SER A 113 -13.72 9.76 7.44
CA SER A 113 -13.84 10.57 8.65
C SER A 113 -14.54 9.80 9.77
N LYS A 114 -14.11 10.03 10.99
CA LYS A 114 -14.82 9.53 12.18
C LYS A 114 -16.17 10.23 12.42
N VAL A 115 -16.30 11.43 11.88
CA VAL A 115 -17.55 12.20 12.01
C VAL A 115 -18.64 11.54 11.20
N ASN A 116 -19.80 11.30 11.82
CA ASN A 116 -20.95 10.61 11.24
C ASN A 116 -20.58 9.22 10.66
N GLN A 117 -19.57 8.56 11.22
CA GLN A 117 -19.12 7.24 10.79
C GLN A 117 -18.81 7.14 9.28
N ARG A 118 -18.35 8.23 8.65
CA ARG A 118 -18.00 8.27 7.24
C ARG A 118 -16.64 7.58 6.99
N TRP A 119 -16.57 6.30 7.32
CA TRP A 119 -15.35 5.51 7.26
C TRP A 119 -15.63 4.04 6.95
N LYS A 120 -14.86 3.50 6.02
CA LYS A 120 -14.76 2.06 5.75
C LYS A 120 -13.29 1.73 5.48
N ILE A 121 -12.77 0.67 6.08
CA ILE A 121 -11.41 0.19 5.83
C ILE A 121 -11.25 -0.18 4.35
N GLY A 122 -10.13 0.23 3.75
CA GLY A 122 -9.79 -0.08 2.36
C GLY A 122 -10.44 0.83 1.32
N THR A 123 -11.06 1.93 1.76
CA THR A 123 -11.61 2.99 0.89
C THR A 123 -10.97 4.33 1.19
N VAL A 124 -11.01 5.24 0.23
CA VAL A 124 -10.60 6.65 0.41
C VAL A 124 -11.79 7.52 0.85
N GLY A 125 -12.89 6.91 1.26
CA GLY A 125 -14.05 7.59 1.84
C GLY A 125 -15.09 8.05 0.84
N LEU A 126 -15.85 9.03 1.27
CA LEU A 126 -16.94 9.67 0.50
C LEU A 126 -16.50 11.02 -0.04
N PRO A 127 -17.12 11.53 -1.11
CA PRO A 127 -16.87 12.88 -1.62
C PRO A 127 -16.97 13.94 -0.52
N MET A 128 -16.10 14.93 -0.59
CA MET A 128 -16.18 16.11 0.28
C MET A 128 -17.44 16.93 -0.05
N PRO A 129 -18.00 17.64 0.93
CA PRO A 129 -19.13 18.53 0.66
C PRO A 129 -18.81 19.54 -0.45
N GLY A 130 -19.69 19.63 -1.46
CA GLY A 130 -19.49 20.51 -2.62
C GLY A 130 -18.55 19.97 -3.69
N VAL A 131 -18.14 18.70 -3.60
CA VAL A 131 -17.37 17.99 -4.62
C VAL A 131 -18.25 16.86 -5.19
N GLU A 132 -18.40 16.84 -6.48
CA GLU A 132 -19.01 15.74 -7.21
C GLU A 132 -17.89 14.79 -7.66
N VAL A 133 -18.11 13.50 -7.50
CA VAL A 133 -17.15 12.46 -7.93
C VAL A 133 -17.90 11.40 -8.72
N GLN A 134 -17.35 11.00 -9.83
CA GLN A 134 -17.86 9.91 -10.67
C GLN A 134 -16.73 8.94 -11.03
N THR A 135 -17.12 7.77 -11.52
CA THR A 135 -16.22 6.81 -12.15
C THR A 135 -16.74 6.57 -13.56
N ASP A 136 -15.88 6.72 -14.54
CA ASP A 136 -16.20 6.45 -15.93
C ASP A 136 -16.60 4.97 -16.09
N PRO A 137 -17.72 4.65 -16.75
CA PRO A 137 -18.22 3.28 -16.84
C PRO A 137 -17.31 2.34 -17.66
N LEU A 138 -16.51 2.87 -18.59
CA LEU A 138 -15.67 2.08 -19.49
C LEU A 138 -14.23 1.95 -18.99
N THR A 139 -13.66 3.06 -18.54
CA THR A 139 -12.26 3.12 -18.11
C THR A 139 -12.08 2.96 -16.62
N GLU A 140 -13.17 3.05 -15.83
CA GLU A 140 -13.16 3.15 -14.37
C GLU A 140 -12.37 4.37 -13.85
N GLU A 141 -12.09 5.36 -14.72
CA GLU A 141 -11.41 6.57 -14.31
C GLU A 141 -12.23 7.34 -13.28
N ILE A 142 -11.56 7.78 -12.23
CA ILE A 142 -12.14 8.68 -11.25
C ILE A 142 -12.10 10.09 -11.84
N VAL A 143 -13.27 10.72 -11.96
CA VAL A 143 -13.39 12.11 -12.34
C VAL A 143 -14.11 12.90 -11.24
N TYR A 144 -13.74 14.14 -11.04
CA TYR A 144 -14.41 14.99 -10.06
C TYR A 144 -14.55 16.42 -10.55
N ARG A 145 -15.53 17.12 -10.00
CA ARG A 145 -15.70 18.57 -10.20
C ARG A 145 -16.15 19.24 -8.91
N GLY A 146 -15.89 20.53 -8.81
CA GLY A 146 -16.30 21.35 -7.67
C GLY A 146 -15.46 22.62 -7.58
N ARG A 147 -15.74 23.43 -6.55
CA ARG A 147 -15.01 24.70 -6.35
C ARG A 147 -13.55 24.54 -5.94
N ILE A 148 -13.09 23.31 -5.80
CA ILE A 148 -11.71 22.96 -5.48
C ILE A 148 -10.83 22.78 -6.72
N THR A 149 -11.41 22.73 -7.93
CA THR A 149 -10.69 22.44 -9.17
C THR A 149 -9.80 23.61 -9.56
N MET A 150 -8.61 23.30 -10.08
CA MET A 150 -7.66 24.27 -10.60
C MET A 150 -8.23 25.02 -11.82
N MET A 151 -7.66 26.18 -12.16
CA MET A 151 -7.95 26.89 -13.40
C MET A 151 -7.19 26.30 -14.61
N GLY A 152 -6.10 25.59 -14.37
CA GLY A 152 -5.26 24.98 -15.38
C GLY A 152 -3.79 24.97 -15.01
N TYR A 153 -2.98 24.33 -15.86
CA TYR A 153 -1.52 24.29 -15.72
C TYR A 153 -0.88 25.54 -16.35
N LEU A 154 0.05 26.15 -15.63
CA LEU A 154 0.74 27.37 -16.08
C LEU A 154 1.51 27.13 -17.39
N LYS A 155 1.17 27.89 -18.44
CA LYS A 155 1.78 27.81 -19.78
C LYS A 155 1.68 26.42 -20.47
N GLN A 156 0.74 25.59 -20.04
CA GLN A 156 0.50 24.25 -20.61
C GLN A 156 -0.97 24.08 -20.99
N PRO A 157 -1.45 24.76 -22.07
CA PRO A 157 -2.86 24.71 -22.44
C PRO A 157 -3.31 23.30 -22.90
N GLN A 158 -2.44 22.55 -23.55
CA GLN A 158 -2.77 21.19 -24.00
C GLN A 158 -2.98 20.23 -22.82
N GLU A 159 -2.09 20.27 -21.84
CA GLU A 159 -2.21 19.49 -20.62
C GLU A 159 -3.47 19.89 -19.81
N THR A 160 -3.77 21.19 -19.82
CA THR A 160 -5.01 21.69 -19.18
C THR A 160 -6.24 21.12 -19.86
N LEU A 161 -6.33 21.16 -21.19
CA LEU A 161 -7.46 20.63 -21.95
C LEU A 161 -7.62 19.11 -21.83
N SER A 162 -6.50 18.38 -21.63
CA SER A 162 -6.56 16.93 -21.43
C SER A 162 -6.96 16.53 -20.01
N THR A 163 -6.83 17.44 -19.04
CA THR A 163 -7.08 17.16 -17.63
C THR A 163 -8.41 17.76 -17.15
N LEU A 164 -8.76 18.95 -17.65
CA LEU A 164 -9.99 19.67 -17.29
C LEU A 164 -10.87 19.77 -18.54
N ASP A 165 -12.02 19.09 -18.53
CA ASP A 165 -12.95 19.13 -19.64
C ASP A 165 -13.84 20.39 -19.65
N ALA A 166 -14.66 20.54 -20.69
CA ALA A 166 -15.53 21.70 -20.89
C ALA A 166 -16.65 21.79 -19.82
N ASP A 167 -17.03 20.70 -19.20
CA ASP A 167 -18.07 20.62 -18.16
C ASP A 167 -17.48 20.80 -16.75
N GLY A 168 -16.19 21.06 -16.64
CA GLY A 168 -15.46 21.31 -15.39
C GLY A 168 -15.07 20.07 -14.63
N TRP A 169 -15.05 18.90 -15.26
CA TRP A 169 -14.54 17.66 -14.67
C TRP A 169 -13.04 17.58 -14.79
N ILE A 170 -12.38 17.24 -13.69
CA ILE A 170 -10.96 16.86 -13.68
C ILE A 170 -10.86 15.36 -13.92
N HIS A 171 -10.12 15.00 -14.96
CA HIS A 171 -9.68 13.64 -15.25
C HIS A 171 -8.44 13.31 -14.43
N THR A 172 -8.59 12.44 -13.43
CA THR A 172 -7.51 12.20 -12.46
C THR A 172 -6.40 11.30 -12.98
N GLY A 173 -6.70 10.48 -13.98
CA GLY A 173 -5.85 9.39 -14.42
C GLY A 173 -5.77 8.23 -13.41
N ASP A 174 -6.46 8.32 -12.27
CA ASP A 174 -6.58 7.25 -11.28
C ASP A 174 -7.87 6.46 -11.54
N GLN A 175 -7.81 5.14 -11.39
CA GLN A 175 -8.98 4.25 -11.50
C GLN A 175 -9.56 3.95 -10.13
N GLY A 176 -10.89 3.74 -10.09
CA GLY A 176 -11.54 3.39 -8.84
C GLY A 176 -12.95 2.86 -9.03
N LYS A 177 -13.46 2.26 -7.97
CA LYS A 177 -14.82 1.73 -7.89
C LYS A 177 -15.53 2.31 -6.67
N LYS A 178 -16.81 2.62 -6.84
CA LYS A 178 -17.70 2.94 -5.73
C LYS A 178 -18.41 1.69 -5.25
N ASP A 179 -18.51 1.54 -3.95
CA ASP A 179 -19.39 0.52 -3.39
C ASP A 179 -20.86 0.99 -3.35
N GLU A 180 -21.75 0.11 -2.89
CA GLU A 180 -23.20 0.36 -2.81
C GLU A 180 -23.55 1.56 -1.90
N ASP A 181 -22.69 1.90 -0.95
CA ASP A 181 -22.85 3.05 -0.04
C ASP A 181 -22.16 4.31 -0.56
N GLY A 182 -21.55 4.25 -1.76
CA GLY A 182 -20.85 5.36 -2.41
C GLY A 182 -19.43 5.59 -1.97
N PHE A 183 -18.84 4.71 -1.14
CA PHE A 183 -17.43 4.80 -0.76
C PHE A 183 -16.53 4.44 -1.95
N LEU A 184 -15.55 5.30 -2.20
CA LEU A 184 -14.61 5.15 -3.30
C LEU A 184 -13.40 4.30 -2.86
N LYS A 185 -13.05 3.31 -3.68
CA LYS A 185 -11.80 2.56 -3.58
C LYS A 185 -10.96 2.82 -4.82
N VAL A 186 -9.73 3.29 -4.63
CA VAL A 186 -8.76 3.46 -5.73
C VAL A 186 -8.20 2.09 -6.10
N THR A 187 -8.20 1.75 -7.38
CA THR A 187 -7.76 0.45 -7.91
C THR A 187 -6.49 0.51 -8.73
N GLY A 188 -6.08 1.70 -9.17
CA GLY A 188 -4.86 1.85 -9.96
C GLY A 188 -4.74 3.20 -10.65
N ARG A 189 -3.86 3.26 -11.64
CA ARG A 189 -3.66 4.40 -12.53
C ARG A 189 -3.78 4.00 -13.97
N LEU A 190 -4.51 4.76 -14.77
CA LEU A 190 -4.70 4.50 -16.20
C LEU A 190 -3.36 4.44 -16.96
N LYS A 191 -2.47 5.38 -16.71
CA LYS A 191 -1.15 5.47 -17.37
C LYS A 191 -0.16 4.38 -16.90
N GLU A 192 -0.46 3.69 -15.81
CA GLU A 192 0.38 2.62 -15.26
C GLU A 192 -0.19 1.22 -15.56
N LEU A 193 -1.34 1.13 -16.22
CA LEU A 193 -1.90 -0.17 -16.60
C LEU A 193 -0.92 -0.92 -17.49
N ILE A 194 -0.72 -2.17 -17.15
CA ILE A 194 0.00 -3.12 -17.99
C ILE A 194 -0.99 -3.68 -18.99
N VAL A 195 -0.76 -3.41 -20.27
CA VAL A 195 -1.51 -4.05 -21.35
C VAL A 195 -0.73 -5.27 -21.81
N THR A 196 -1.18 -6.46 -21.40
CA THR A 196 -0.51 -7.71 -21.79
C THR A 196 -0.58 -7.93 -23.30
N ALA A 197 0.27 -8.80 -23.85
CA ALA A 197 0.21 -9.19 -25.26
C ALA A 197 -1.15 -9.80 -25.67
N GLY A 198 -1.92 -10.30 -24.71
CA GLY A 198 -3.30 -10.77 -24.90
C GLY A 198 -4.35 -9.66 -24.91
N GLY A 199 -3.96 -8.39 -24.70
CA GLY A 199 -4.86 -7.23 -24.67
C GLY A 199 -5.61 -7.05 -23.34
N GLU A 200 -5.25 -7.79 -22.29
CA GLU A 200 -5.86 -7.60 -20.98
C GLU A 200 -5.19 -6.44 -20.21
N ASN A 201 -6.02 -5.56 -19.65
CA ASN A 201 -5.58 -4.46 -18.80
C ASN A 201 -5.39 -4.96 -17.36
N VAL A 202 -4.18 -4.83 -16.85
CA VAL A 202 -3.79 -5.30 -15.51
C VAL A 202 -3.26 -4.14 -14.71
N SER A 203 -3.85 -3.89 -13.54
CA SER A 203 -3.33 -2.90 -12.59
C SER A 203 -2.14 -3.46 -11.82
N PRO A 204 -0.92 -2.93 -12.02
CA PRO A 204 0.26 -3.40 -11.30
C PRO A 204 0.15 -3.20 -9.80
N VAL A 205 -0.48 -2.13 -9.36
CA VAL A 205 -0.63 -1.79 -7.93
C VAL A 205 -1.39 -2.86 -7.16
N ILE A 206 -2.43 -3.46 -7.77
CA ILE A 206 -3.20 -4.55 -7.14
C ILE A 206 -2.31 -5.77 -6.92
N ILE A 207 -1.52 -6.14 -7.93
CA ILE A 207 -0.58 -7.27 -7.84
C ILE A 207 0.44 -7.01 -6.75
N GLU A 208 1.12 -5.87 -6.82
CA GLU A 208 2.20 -5.47 -5.93
C GLU A 208 1.73 -5.41 -4.47
N THR A 209 0.61 -4.75 -4.22
CA THR A 209 0.03 -4.65 -2.87
C THR A 209 -0.27 -6.04 -2.31
N LYS A 210 -0.86 -6.92 -3.14
CA LYS A 210 -1.24 -8.26 -2.69
C LYS A 210 -0.05 -9.17 -2.46
N VAL A 211 0.98 -9.09 -3.29
CA VAL A 211 2.24 -9.83 -3.08
C VAL A 211 2.93 -9.36 -1.79
N MET A 212 2.99 -8.06 -1.56
CA MET A 212 3.58 -7.49 -0.34
C MET A 212 2.87 -7.96 0.94
N GLU A 213 1.56 -8.21 0.90
CA GLU A 213 0.83 -8.79 2.05
C GLU A 213 1.32 -10.21 2.41
N PHE A 214 1.76 -11.00 1.42
CA PHE A 214 2.25 -12.37 1.64
C PHE A 214 3.76 -12.44 1.96
N ALA A 215 4.50 -11.37 1.72
CA ALA A 215 5.95 -11.36 1.82
C ALA A 215 6.48 -10.19 2.67
N PRO A 216 6.43 -10.28 4.00
CA PRO A 216 6.89 -9.21 4.88
C PRO A 216 8.39 -8.88 4.75
N ILE A 217 9.17 -9.76 4.13
CA ILE A 217 10.60 -9.51 3.86
C ILE A 217 10.86 -8.61 2.65
N PHE A 218 9.83 -8.33 1.82
CA PHE A 218 9.98 -7.41 0.69
C PHE A 218 9.82 -5.96 1.17
N SER A 219 10.65 -5.07 0.66
CA SER A 219 10.48 -3.62 0.85
C SER A 219 9.64 -2.99 -0.25
N CYS A 220 9.73 -3.54 -1.45
CA CYS A 220 8.98 -3.12 -2.62
C CYS A 220 8.95 -4.26 -3.64
N CYS A 221 7.95 -4.27 -4.49
CA CYS A 221 7.97 -5.05 -5.72
C CYS A 221 7.35 -4.24 -6.86
N VAL A 222 7.74 -4.56 -8.09
CA VAL A 222 7.28 -3.89 -9.31
C VAL A 222 6.85 -4.93 -10.32
N ALA A 223 5.57 -4.92 -10.66
CA ALA A 223 5.03 -5.77 -11.70
C ALA A 223 5.40 -5.21 -13.08
N VAL A 224 5.88 -6.09 -13.93
CA VAL A 224 6.32 -5.82 -15.30
C VAL A 224 5.58 -6.75 -16.25
N GLY A 225 5.19 -6.28 -17.41
CA GLY A 225 4.44 -7.12 -18.36
C GLY A 225 3.80 -6.37 -19.53
N ASP A 226 4.02 -5.06 -19.64
CA ASP A 226 3.46 -4.27 -20.74
C ASP A 226 3.96 -4.82 -22.09
N LYS A 227 3.00 -5.17 -22.97
CA LYS A 227 3.25 -5.81 -24.28
C LYS A 227 4.01 -7.16 -24.20
N ARG A 228 4.11 -7.76 -23.00
CA ARG A 228 4.76 -9.05 -22.77
C ARG A 228 3.74 -10.18 -22.63
N LYS A 229 4.20 -11.43 -22.77
CA LYS A 229 3.34 -12.63 -22.76
C LYS A 229 2.73 -12.96 -21.39
N PHE A 230 3.34 -12.48 -20.32
CA PHE A 230 2.93 -12.73 -18.92
C PHE A 230 3.47 -11.64 -17.98
N ILE A 231 2.97 -11.62 -16.75
CA ILE A 231 3.47 -10.72 -15.71
C ILE A 231 4.71 -11.33 -15.05
N SER A 232 5.73 -10.50 -14.90
CA SER A 232 6.91 -10.77 -14.09
C SER A 232 7.02 -9.76 -12.96
N LEU A 233 7.86 -10.04 -11.96
CA LEU A 233 8.00 -9.21 -10.78
C LEU A 233 9.47 -8.90 -10.51
N LEU A 234 9.82 -7.62 -10.36
CA LEU A 234 11.06 -7.20 -9.72
C LEU A 234 10.81 -7.10 -8.22
N ILE A 235 11.73 -7.58 -7.40
CA ILE A 235 11.59 -7.67 -5.94
C ILE A 235 12.77 -7.00 -5.26
N CYS A 236 12.48 -6.06 -4.36
CA CYS A 236 13.46 -5.53 -3.41
C CYS A 236 13.31 -6.25 -2.07
N LEU A 237 14.38 -6.80 -1.53
CA LEU A 237 14.41 -7.27 -0.15
C LEU A 237 14.62 -6.08 0.80
N ARG A 238 14.06 -6.16 1.98
CA ARG A 238 14.22 -5.10 2.99
C ARG A 238 15.62 -5.12 3.57
N CYS A 239 16.30 -3.97 3.55
CA CYS A 239 17.66 -3.78 3.99
C CYS A 239 17.74 -2.83 5.20
N GLU A 240 18.89 -2.85 5.85
CA GLU A 240 19.24 -1.82 6.82
C GLU A 240 19.44 -0.48 6.11
N THR A 241 19.02 0.59 6.75
CA THR A 241 19.23 1.95 6.27
C THR A 241 20.54 2.49 6.85
N GLY A 242 21.43 2.94 6.00
CA GLY A 242 22.66 3.61 6.41
C GLY A 242 22.41 4.99 7.06
N ALA A 243 23.46 5.61 7.58
CA ALA A 243 23.38 6.93 8.19
C ALA A 243 22.99 8.04 7.19
N ASP A 244 23.23 7.81 5.92
CA ASP A 244 22.85 8.67 4.78
C ASP A 244 21.39 8.50 4.32
N GLY A 245 20.65 7.56 4.93
CA GLY A 245 19.29 7.24 4.57
C GLY A 245 19.14 6.27 3.37
N GLU A 246 20.25 5.83 2.77
CA GLU A 246 20.27 4.85 1.70
C GLU A 246 20.45 3.41 2.23
N SER A 247 20.06 2.43 1.45
CA SER A 247 20.23 1.01 1.77
C SER A 247 21.71 0.61 1.70
N ASN A 248 22.19 -0.13 2.69
CA ASN A 248 23.59 -0.59 2.78
C ASN A 248 23.81 -2.02 2.27
N HIS A 249 22.90 -2.59 1.51
CA HIS A 249 22.89 -3.98 0.99
C HIS A 249 22.82 -5.09 2.06
N LYS A 250 22.90 -4.76 3.35
CA LYS A 250 22.65 -5.72 4.42
C LYS A 250 21.17 -5.90 4.62
N LEU A 251 20.74 -7.13 4.75
CA LEU A 251 19.33 -7.42 5.03
C LEU A 251 18.94 -6.89 6.41
N ALA A 252 17.73 -6.35 6.53
CA ALA A 252 17.19 -5.91 7.79
C ALA A 252 17.13 -7.08 8.79
N HIS A 253 17.29 -6.80 10.08
CA HIS A 253 17.34 -7.82 11.11
C HIS A 253 16.15 -8.78 11.11
N ASP A 254 14.95 -8.27 10.92
CA ASP A 254 13.71 -9.07 10.85
C ASP A 254 13.67 -9.98 9.60
N VAL A 255 14.28 -9.55 8.49
CA VAL A 255 14.45 -10.36 7.29
C VAL A 255 15.40 -11.51 7.59
N ILE A 256 16.58 -11.22 8.20
CA ILE A 256 17.56 -12.24 8.58
C ILE A 256 16.91 -13.30 9.51
N VAL A 257 16.18 -12.87 10.52
CA VAL A 257 15.47 -13.79 11.44
C VAL A 257 14.46 -14.67 10.68
N THR A 258 13.72 -14.08 9.75
CA THR A 258 12.77 -14.84 8.91
C THR A 258 13.50 -15.86 8.05
N LEU A 259 14.58 -15.47 7.38
CA LEU A 259 15.37 -16.35 6.53
C LEU A 259 16.08 -17.47 7.32
N GLN A 260 16.57 -17.17 8.51
CA GLN A 260 17.14 -18.20 9.42
C GLN A 260 16.07 -19.23 9.82
N GLY A 261 14.82 -18.80 10.06
CA GLY A 261 13.69 -19.71 10.29
C GLY A 261 13.41 -20.64 9.11
N LEU A 262 13.82 -20.26 7.89
CA LEU A 262 13.72 -21.07 6.68
C LEU A 262 15.00 -21.92 6.43
N GLY A 263 16.01 -21.78 7.29
CA GLY A 263 17.29 -22.48 7.18
C GLY A 263 18.28 -21.81 6.21
N SER A 264 18.09 -20.52 5.87
CA SER A 264 19.05 -19.70 5.14
C SER A 264 20.02 -19.01 6.09
N THR A 265 21.25 -18.80 5.64
CA THR A 265 22.31 -18.04 6.36
C THR A 265 22.58 -16.68 5.74
N ALA A 266 21.80 -16.29 4.73
CA ALA A 266 22.01 -15.03 4.01
C ALA A 266 21.83 -13.82 4.93
N THR A 267 22.77 -12.89 4.87
CA THR A 267 22.81 -11.63 5.63
C THR A 267 22.85 -10.41 4.72
N THR A 268 23.17 -10.62 3.45
CA THR A 268 23.17 -9.57 2.40
C THR A 268 22.23 -9.92 1.26
N VAL A 269 21.90 -8.91 0.45
CA VAL A 269 21.03 -9.10 -0.72
C VAL A 269 21.68 -10.05 -1.73
N GLU A 270 22.98 -9.90 -1.96
CA GLU A 270 23.74 -10.73 -2.91
C GLU A 270 23.72 -12.21 -2.50
N GLU A 271 23.91 -12.50 -1.21
CA GLU A 271 23.78 -13.86 -0.68
C GLU A 271 22.35 -14.39 -0.88
N ALA A 272 21.35 -13.59 -0.56
CA ALA A 272 19.93 -13.95 -0.70
C ALA A 272 19.54 -14.24 -2.16
N MET A 273 20.07 -13.49 -3.13
CA MET A 273 19.82 -13.70 -4.57
C MET A 273 20.26 -15.08 -5.06
N THR A 274 21.27 -15.67 -4.44
CA THR A 274 21.82 -16.98 -4.84
C THR A 274 21.32 -18.11 -3.97
N ASP A 275 20.79 -17.84 -2.78
CA ASP A 275 20.33 -18.83 -1.81
C ASP A 275 19.07 -19.57 -2.28
N ALA A 276 19.14 -20.89 -2.33
CA ALA A 276 18.06 -21.77 -2.75
C ALA A 276 16.83 -21.72 -1.82
N LYS A 277 17.05 -21.47 -0.51
CA LYS A 277 15.96 -21.35 0.48
C LYS A 277 15.18 -20.07 0.29
N VAL A 278 15.88 -18.97 0.00
CA VAL A 278 15.25 -17.68 -0.32
C VAL A 278 14.44 -17.79 -1.60
N LYS A 279 14.99 -18.44 -2.64
CA LYS A 279 14.27 -18.67 -3.90
C LYS A 279 13.01 -19.49 -3.68
N ALA A 280 13.09 -20.59 -2.93
CA ALA A 280 11.94 -21.42 -2.61
C ALA A 280 10.86 -20.65 -1.84
N TYR A 281 11.24 -19.79 -0.91
CA TYR A 281 10.30 -18.93 -0.20
C TYR A 281 9.61 -17.94 -1.14
N ILE A 282 10.35 -17.30 -2.05
CA ILE A 282 9.75 -16.37 -3.03
C ILE A 282 8.79 -17.13 -3.94
N ASP A 283 9.14 -18.31 -4.42
CA ASP A 283 8.27 -19.16 -5.24
C ASP A 283 6.97 -19.52 -4.48
N GLU A 284 7.05 -19.81 -3.19
CA GLU A 284 5.87 -20.06 -2.35
C GLU A 284 4.97 -18.81 -2.23
N VAL A 285 5.56 -17.62 -2.05
CA VAL A 285 4.83 -16.36 -2.02
C VAL A 285 4.11 -16.11 -3.35
N ILE A 286 4.81 -16.29 -4.47
CA ILE A 286 4.22 -16.15 -5.81
C ILE A 286 3.10 -17.17 -6.03
N ALA A 287 3.29 -18.41 -5.60
CA ALA A 287 2.25 -19.44 -5.69
C ALA A 287 1.02 -19.10 -4.83
N LYS A 288 1.21 -18.52 -3.65
CA LYS A 288 0.10 -18.02 -2.81
C LYS A 288 -0.65 -16.88 -3.50
N TYR A 289 0.07 -15.93 -4.09
CA TYR A 289 -0.54 -14.85 -4.85
C TYR A 289 -1.34 -15.38 -6.05
N ASN A 290 -0.76 -16.26 -6.85
CA ASN A 290 -1.38 -16.79 -8.06
C ASN A 290 -2.71 -17.55 -7.77
N LYS A 291 -2.86 -18.12 -6.58
CA LYS A 291 -4.13 -18.76 -6.15
C LYS A 291 -5.28 -17.75 -5.93
N VAL A 292 -4.96 -16.51 -5.67
CA VAL A 292 -5.94 -15.43 -5.42
C VAL A 292 -5.97 -14.39 -6.54
N ALA A 293 -5.21 -14.58 -7.59
CA ALA A 293 -5.22 -13.72 -8.78
C ALA A 293 -6.61 -13.75 -9.44
N ILE A 294 -7.08 -12.57 -9.86
CA ILE A 294 -8.44 -12.40 -10.42
C ILE A 294 -8.56 -13.09 -11.79
N SER A 295 -7.49 -13.10 -12.57
CA SER A 295 -7.43 -13.75 -13.89
C SER A 295 -6.06 -14.36 -14.14
N ARG A 296 -5.98 -15.26 -15.13
CA ARG A 296 -4.70 -15.85 -15.58
C ARG A 296 -3.70 -14.79 -16.10
N ALA A 297 -4.18 -13.68 -16.63
CA ALA A 297 -3.32 -12.60 -17.10
C ALA A 297 -2.60 -11.88 -15.96
N GLN A 298 -3.14 -11.96 -14.74
CA GLN A 298 -2.52 -11.38 -13.53
C GLN A 298 -1.57 -12.33 -12.83
N GLU A 299 -1.48 -13.60 -13.24
CA GLU A 299 -0.54 -14.54 -12.64
C GLU A 299 0.91 -14.16 -12.92
N ILE A 300 1.72 -14.14 -11.89
CA ILE A 300 3.16 -13.90 -11.98
C ILE A 300 3.83 -15.21 -12.40
N ARG A 301 4.60 -15.17 -13.51
CA ARG A 301 5.27 -16.35 -14.08
C ARG A 301 6.75 -16.39 -13.79
N LYS A 302 7.40 -15.23 -13.68
CA LYS A 302 8.81 -15.10 -13.37
C LYS A 302 9.05 -13.93 -12.42
N TRP A 303 10.16 -13.96 -11.73
CA TRP A 303 10.56 -12.90 -10.82
C TRP A 303 12.08 -12.76 -10.77
N CYS A 304 12.54 -11.61 -10.34
CA CYS A 304 13.96 -11.32 -10.12
C CYS A 304 14.12 -10.46 -8.86
N VAL A 305 15.06 -10.82 -7.98
CA VAL A 305 15.48 -9.95 -6.87
C VAL A 305 16.47 -8.95 -7.42
N VAL A 306 16.25 -7.66 -7.14
CA VAL A 306 17.20 -6.60 -7.50
C VAL A 306 18.22 -6.39 -6.38
N PRO A 307 19.44 -5.91 -6.72
CA PRO A 307 20.58 -5.92 -5.78
C PRO A 307 20.47 -4.89 -4.64
N HIS A 308 19.49 -3.99 -4.65
CA HIS A 308 19.29 -2.98 -3.62
C HIS A 308 17.84 -2.52 -3.55
N GLU A 309 17.47 -1.86 -2.46
CA GLU A 309 16.19 -1.17 -2.36
C GLU A 309 16.15 0.05 -3.29
N PHE A 310 14.97 0.35 -3.84
CA PHE A 310 14.77 1.57 -4.62
C PHE A 310 14.95 2.80 -3.75
N SER A 311 15.64 3.81 -4.29
CA SER A 311 16.01 5.00 -3.53
C SER A 311 15.73 6.32 -4.27
N VAL A 312 15.71 7.40 -3.49
CA VAL A 312 15.61 8.76 -4.03
C VAL A 312 16.91 9.15 -4.73
N GLY A 313 18.06 8.76 -4.16
CA GLY A 313 19.38 9.07 -4.69
C GLY A 313 19.62 8.50 -6.09
N LYS A 314 19.06 7.30 -6.37
CA LYS A 314 19.12 6.69 -7.72
C LYS A 314 17.97 7.14 -8.64
N GLY A 315 17.12 8.02 -8.17
CA GLY A 315 15.99 8.52 -8.95
C GLY A 315 14.83 7.55 -9.14
N GLU A 316 14.87 6.37 -8.52
CA GLU A 316 13.83 5.33 -8.61
C GLU A 316 12.58 5.68 -7.79
N LEU A 317 12.78 6.50 -6.76
CA LEU A 317 11.71 7.10 -5.97
C LEU A 317 11.72 8.62 -6.10
N THR A 318 10.56 9.25 -5.96
CA THR A 318 10.46 10.70 -5.78
C THR A 318 10.85 11.10 -4.36
N ALA A 319 11.07 12.41 -4.11
CA ALA A 319 11.29 12.93 -2.76
C ALA A 319 10.14 12.60 -1.78
N THR A 320 8.94 12.35 -2.30
CA THR A 320 7.77 11.89 -1.52
C THR A 320 7.66 10.37 -1.45
N MET A 321 8.73 9.62 -1.81
CA MET A 321 8.82 8.16 -1.79
C MET A 321 7.86 7.43 -2.74
N LYS A 322 7.38 8.10 -3.78
CA LYS A 322 6.57 7.46 -4.85
C LYS A 322 7.48 6.80 -5.87
N LEU A 323 7.11 5.60 -6.32
CA LEU A 323 7.83 4.83 -7.34
C LEU A 323 7.82 5.56 -8.70
N ARG A 324 8.97 5.63 -9.34
CA ARG A 324 9.14 6.12 -10.72
C ARG A 324 9.37 4.93 -11.65
N ARG A 325 8.24 4.30 -12.05
CA ARG A 325 8.26 3.05 -12.84
C ARG A 325 9.14 3.12 -14.09
N ALA A 326 9.06 4.22 -14.85
CA ALA A 326 9.86 4.40 -16.06
C ALA A 326 11.37 4.30 -15.77
N VAL A 327 11.83 4.93 -14.70
CA VAL A 327 13.25 4.88 -14.26
C VAL A 327 13.64 3.46 -13.83
N VAL A 328 12.78 2.80 -13.06
CA VAL A 328 13.03 1.40 -12.66
C VAL A 328 13.09 0.47 -13.87
N HIS A 329 12.19 0.63 -14.84
CA HIS A 329 12.21 -0.18 -16.05
C HIS A 329 13.48 0.08 -16.89
N GLU A 330 13.99 1.31 -16.92
CA GLU A 330 15.23 1.65 -17.60
C GLU A 330 16.45 1.04 -16.89
N HIS A 331 16.54 1.21 -15.56
CA HIS A 331 17.66 0.71 -14.77
C HIS A 331 17.79 -0.82 -14.80
N TYR A 332 16.66 -1.53 -14.80
CA TYR A 332 16.60 -3.00 -14.74
C TYR A 332 16.16 -3.64 -16.07
N ALA A 333 16.38 -2.94 -17.20
CA ALA A 333 15.96 -3.44 -18.51
C ALA A 333 16.55 -4.82 -18.85
N LYS A 334 17.81 -5.08 -18.47
CA LYS A 334 18.49 -6.37 -18.72
C LYS A 334 17.87 -7.51 -17.92
N GLU A 335 17.61 -7.29 -16.64
CA GLU A 335 16.98 -8.24 -15.73
C GLU A 335 15.54 -8.52 -16.18
N ILE A 336 14.83 -7.46 -16.59
CA ILE A 336 13.48 -7.58 -17.14
C ILE A 336 13.51 -8.44 -18.41
N ASP A 337 14.36 -8.14 -19.39
CA ASP A 337 14.40 -8.90 -20.64
C ASP A 337 14.81 -10.37 -20.42
N ALA A 338 15.73 -10.63 -19.50
CA ALA A 338 16.13 -11.99 -19.11
C ALA A 338 14.96 -12.83 -18.55
N MET A 339 13.95 -12.21 -17.95
CA MET A 339 12.74 -12.91 -17.49
C MET A 339 11.83 -13.37 -18.64
N TYR A 340 12.00 -12.83 -19.85
CA TYR A 340 11.13 -13.13 -21.01
C TYR A 340 11.84 -13.95 -22.11
N CYS A 341 13.12 -14.26 -21.90
CA CYS A 341 13.90 -15.15 -22.78
C CYS A 341 13.56 -16.63 -22.61
#